data_76facc0285dd5318a33962260142314b
#
_entry.id   76facc0285dd5318a33962260142314b
#
_cell.length_a   1.000
_cell.length_b   1.000
_cell.length_c   1.000
_cell.angle_alpha   90.00
_cell.angle_beta   90.00
_cell.angle_gamma   90.00
#
_symmetry.space_group_name_H-M   'P 1'
#
loop_
_entity.id
_entity.type
_entity.pdbx_description
1 polymer ?
#
loop_
_entity_poly.entity_id
_entity_poly.type
_entity_poly.pdbx_seq_one_letter_code
_entity_poly.pdbx_strand_id
1 'polypeptide(L)' 'MAQIPYADTDGNLSVEVHLKHAADVFLVDSLNYQKYTSGQSFKYFGGHYTKTPVRINVSGAGRWYLIVVGGGQYQYRFY' A
#
# COMPACT_ATOMS: atom_id res chain seq x y z
N MET A 1 -13.04 11.65 7.02
CA MET A 1 -11.84 10.83 7.23
C MET A 1 -11.59 9.98 5.98
N ALA A 2 -10.42 10.04 5.43
CA ALA A 2 -10.11 9.26 4.23
C ALA A 2 -10.00 7.78 4.58
N GLN A 3 -10.57 6.94 3.74
CA GLN A 3 -10.43 5.50 3.88
C GLN A 3 -9.14 5.04 3.24
N ILE A 4 -8.54 4.03 3.83
CA ILE A 4 -7.35 3.40 3.26
C ILE A 4 -7.81 2.42 2.19
N PRO A 5 -7.29 2.54 0.95
CA PRO A 5 -7.65 1.61 -0.12
C PRO A 5 -7.25 0.19 0.20
N TYR A 6 -8.06 -0.76 -0.24
CA TYR A 6 -7.75 -2.18 -0.06
C TYR A 6 -8.28 -2.98 -1.24
N ALA A 7 -7.75 -4.19 -1.36
CA ALA A 7 -8.22 -5.16 -2.35
C ALA A 7 -8.06 -6.57 -1.82
N ASP A 8 -8.97 -7.45 -2.23
CA ASP A 8 -8.90 -8.87 -1.91
C ASP A 8 -8.35 -9.63 -3.10
N THR A 9 -7.55 -10.66 -2.85
CA THR A 9 -6.98 -11.48 -3.91
C THR A 9 -6.95 -12.95 -3.51
N ASP A 10 -6.98 -13.81 -4.53
CA ASP A 10 -6.86 -15.26 -4.35
C ASP A 10 -5.41 -15.74 -4.32
N GLY A 11 -4.46 -14.87 -4.65
CA GLY A 11 -3.06 -15.29 -4.68
C GLY A 11 -2.09 -14.16 -5.00
N ASN A 12 -2.25 -13.50 -6.13
CA ASN A 12 -1.33 -12.44 -6.56
C ASN A 12 -2.07 -11.13 -6.67
N LEU A 13 -1.44 -10.06 -6.23
CA LEU A 13 -2.00 -8.71 -6.31
C LEU A 13 -0.91 -7.75 -6.71
N SER A 14 -1.26 -6.83 -7.60
CA SER A 14 -0.38 -5.73 -7.99
C SER A 14 -1.09 -4.42 -7.73
N VAL A 15 -0.30 -3.39 -7.43
CA VAL A 15 -0.81 -2.02 -7.31
C VAL A 15 0.10 -1.08 -8.07
N GLU A 16 -0.50 -0.11 -8.75
CA GLU A 16 0.21 0.98 -9.40
C GLU A 16 -0.25 2.28 -8.76
N VAL A 17 0.71 3.08 -8.30
CA VAL A 17 0.41 4.33 -7.61
C VAL A 17 1.11 5.48 -8.34
N HIS A 18 0.34 6.51 -8.64
CA HIS A 18 0.86 7.74 -9.24
C HIS A 18 0.90 8.82 -8.17
N LEU A 19 2.11 9.29 -7.87
CA LEU A 19 2.34 10.28 -6.82
C LEU A 19 2.58 11.65 -7.44
N LYS A 20 2.13 12.69 -6.73
CA LYS A 20 2.50 14.09 -7.09
C LYS A 20 3.83 14.48 -6.47
N HIS A 21 4.12 13.97 -5.29
CA HIS A 21 5.34 14.30 -4.54
C HIS A 21 5.89 13.02 -3.93
N ALA A 22 7.12 13.07 -3.46
CA ALA A 22 7.74 11.94 -2.79
C ALA A 22 6.89 11.50 -1.59
N ALA A 23 6.76 10.19 -1.41
CA ALA A 23 5.92 9.62 -0.36
C ALA A 23 6.41 8.22 0.01
N ASP A 24 6.00 7.79 1.21
CA ASP A 24 6.15 6.39 1.61
C ASP A 24 4.93 5.63 1.12
N VAL A 25 5.16 4.52 0.42
CA VAL A 25 4.10 3.69 -0.14
C VAL A 25 4.30 2.27 0.35
N PHE A 26 3.31 1.74 1.05
CA PHE A 26 3.37 0.40 1.61
C PHE A 26 2.14 -0.40 1.20
N LEU A 27 2.36 -1.69 0.92
CA LEU A 27 1.27 -2.64 0.73
C LEU A 27 1.40 -3.69 1.83
N VAL A 28 0.35 -3.85 2.64
CA VAL A 28 0.36 -4.70 3.83
C VAL A 28 -0.85 -5.60 3.84
N ASP A 29 -0.70 -6.80 4.42
CA ASP A 29 -1.83 -7.70 4.64
C ASP A 29 -2.64 -7.27 5.86
N SER A 30 -3.73 -7.98 6.15
CA SER A 30 -4.63 -7.62 7.25
C SER A 30 -3.94 -7.65 8.61
N LEU A 31 -3.08 -8.64 8.85
CA LEU A 31 -2.38 -8.75 10.11
C LEU A 31 -1.44 -7.55 10.33
N ASN A 32 -0.65 -7.22 9.32
CA ASN A 32 0.28 -6.11 9.41
C ASN A 32 -0.43 -4.76 9.40
N TYR A 33 -1.58 -4.67 8.75
CA TYR A 33 -2.41 -3.48 8.85
C TYR A 33 -2.89 -3.24 10.28
N GLN A 34 -3.30 -4.29 11.00
CA GLN A 34 -3.67 -4.18 12.40
C GLN A 34 -2.50 -3.70 13.25
N LYS A 35 -1.28 -4.21 13.00
CA LYS A 35 -0.09 -3.75 13.70
C LYS A 35 0.20 -2.28 13.41
N TYR A 36 0.06 -1.86 12.15
CA TYR A 36 0.25 -0.48 11.77
C TYR A 36 -0.69 0.46 12.54
N THR A 37 -1.98 0.11 12.59
CA THR A 37 -2.97 0.95 13.27
C THR A 37 -2.82 0.93 14.79
N SER A 38 -2.17 -0.09 15.35
CA SER A 38 -1.93 -0.23 16.79
C SER A 38 -0.61 0.39 17.23
N GLY A 39 0.17 0.94 16.31
CA GLY A 39 1.47 1.51 16.63
C GLY A 39 2.57 0.49 16.84
N GLN A 40 2.37 -0.74 16.40
CA GLN A 40 3.36 -1.81 16.51
C GLN A 40 4.21 -1.87 15.24
N SER A 41 5.38 -2.51 15.35
CA SER A 41 6.19 -2.80 14.17
C SER A 41 5.44 -3.75 13.25
N PHE A 42 5.52 -3.51 11.95
CA PHE A 42 4.79 -4.31 10.97
C PHE A 42 5.67 -4.58 9.76
N LYS A 43 5.33 -5.65 9.04
CA LYS A 43 6.00 -5.99 7.79
C LYS A 43 5.21 -5.39 6.63
N TYR A 44 5.94 -4.96 5.61
CA TYR A 44 5.32 -4.32 4.45
C TYR A 44 6.13 -4.58 3.20
N PHE A 45 5.46 -4.38 2.06
CA PHE A 45 6.11 -4.34 0.76
C PHE A 45 6.05 -2.89 0.26
N GLY A 46 7.21 -2.33 -0.08
CA GLY A 46 7.27 -0.94 -0.53
C GLY A 46 8.45 -0.21 0.06
N GLY A 47 8.28 1.08 0.30
CA GLY A 47 9.33 1.93 0.85
C GLY A 47 9.07 3.39 0.55
N HIS A 48 10.15 4.17 0.54
CA HIS A 48 10.10 5.59 0.18
C HIS A 48 10.34 5.75 -1.31
N TYR A 49 9.45 6.45 -2.00
CA TYR A 49 9.51 6.62 -3.44
C TYR A 49 9.55 8.10 -3.79
N THR A 50 10.46 8.46 -4.69
CA THR A 50 10.60 9.82 -5.19
C THR A 50 10.18 9.93 -6.65
N LYS A 51 9.87 8.80 -7.29
CA LYS A 51 9.49 8.75 -8.70
C LYS A 51 8.13 8.06 -8.84
N THR A 52 7.47 8.29 -9.94
CA THR A 52 6.17 7.70 -10.26
C THR A 52 6.20 7.16 -11.69
N PRO A 53 5.44 6.12 -12.02
CA PRO A 53 4.55 5.36 -11.12
C PRO A 53 5.32 4.40 -10.22
N VAL A 54 4.72 4.12 -9.07
CA VAL A 54 5.20 3.08 -8.15
C VAL A 54 4.43 1.80 -8.45
N ARG A 55 5.14 0.68 -8.61
CA ARG A 55 4.51 -0.62 -8.84
C ARG A 55 4.98 -1.60 -7.79
N ILE A 56 4.02 -2.24 -7.10
CA ILE A 56 4.29 -3.21 -6.06
C ILE A 56 3.50 -4.46 -6.38
N ASN A 57 4.17 -5.63 -6.34
CA ASN A 57 3.54 -6.93 -6.55
C ASN A 57 3.69 -7.74 -5.28
N VAL A 58 2.62 -8.41 -4.86
CA VAL A 58 2.64 -9.28 -3.69
C VAL A 58 1.98 -10.60 -4.01
N SER A 59 2.34 -11.62 -3.24
CA SER A 59 1.71 -12.94 -3.29
C SER A 59 1.12 -13.26 -1.94
N GLY A 60 -0.04 -13.89 -1.93
CA GLY A 60 -0.72 -14.30 -0.72
C GLY A 60 -2.19 -13.98 -0.79
N ALA A 61 -3.03 -15.01 -0.61
CA ALA A 61 -4.48 -14.82 -0.64
C ALA A 61 -4.95 -14.01 0.56
N GLY A 62 -5.97 -13.19 0.37
CA GLY A 62 -6.56 -12.39 1.43
C GLY A 62 -6.67 -10.93 1.07
N ARG A 63 -6.79 -10.10 2.09
CA ARG A 63 -6.96 -8.65 1.91
C ARG A 63 -5.64 -7.93 2.12
N TRP A 64 -5.35 -7.01 1.19
CA TRP A 64 -4.17 -6.16 1.23
C TRP A 64 -4.58 -4.70 1.26
N TYR A 65 -3.88 -3.89 2.05
CA TYR A 65 -4.16 -2.47 2.21
C TYR A 65 -3.02 -1.64 1.64
N LEU A 66 -3.38 -0.56 0.95
CA LEU A 66 -2.41 0.40 0.42
C LEU A 66 -2.31 1.59 1.38
N ILE A 67 -1.11 1.82 1.90
CA ILE A 67 -0.82 2.93 2.80
C ILE A 67 0.12 3.90 2.09
N VAL A 68 -0.29 5.16 1.99
CA VAL A 68 0.54 6.22 1.40
C VAL A 68 0.68 7.32 2.45
N VAL A 69 1.92 7.59 2.85
CA VAL A 69 2.22 8.59 3.88
C VAL A 69 3.01 9.72 3.26
N GLY A 70 2.48 10.94 3.36
CA GLY A 70 3.07 12.10 2.74
C GLY A 70 2.64 12.24 1.27
N GLY A 71 3.29 13.14 0.54
CA GLY A 71 3.09 13.28 -0.90
C GLY A 71 1.80 13.93 -1.35
N GLY A 72 0.85 14.18 -0.47
CA GLY A 72 -0.43 14.79 -0.82
C GLY A 72 -1.33 13.87 -1.61
N GLN A 73 -1.92 14.37 -2.69
CA GLN A 73 -2.86 13.58 -3.49
C GLN A 73 -2.13 12.54 -4.34
N TYR A 74 -2.78 11.39 -4.54
CA TYR A 74 -2.24 10.32 -5.36
C TYR A 74 -3.39 9.59 -6.04
N GLN A 75 -3.06 8.87 -7.11
CA GLN A 75 -3.99 7.97 -7.79
C GLN A 75 -3.41 6.57 -7.74
N TYR A 76 -4.30 5.58 -7.73
CA TYR A 76 -3.88 4.19 -7.63
C TYR A 76 -4.83 3.29 -8.39
N ARG A 77 -4.35 2.08 -8.72
CA ARG A 77 -5.21 0.99 -9.16
C ARG A 77 -4.59 -0.33 -8.77
N PHE A 78 -5.45 -1.26 -8.41
CA PHE A 78 -5.08 -2.66 -8.18
C PHE A 78 -5.33 -3.46 -9.45
N TYR A 79 -4.47 -4.47 -9.69
CA TYR A 79 -4.65 -5.33 -10.85
C TYR A 79 -3.97 -6.68 -10.69
#